data_4a4d818f8f5c3e4802925f607fa099f4
#
_entry.id   4a4d818f8f5c3e4802925f607fa099f4
#
_cell.length_a   1.000
_cell.length_b   1.000
_cell.length_c   1.000
_cell.angle_alpha   90.00
_cell.angle_beta   90.00
_cell.angle_gamma   90.00
#
_symmetry.space_group_name_H-M   'P 1'
#
loop_
_entity.id
_entity.type
_entity.pdbx_description
1 polymer ?
#
loop_
_entity_poly.entity_id
_entity_poly.type
_entity_poly.pdbx_seq_one_letter_code
_entity_poly.pdbx_strand_id
1 'polypeptide(L)'
;MIIAQMSVSGAAMGMAYALIAYGFQLTYAPSRSLNFGQAEAVMISAFVALSLIGTGMPYGLALLLTLGFGALLGLAVERFGVRLALQQKNEGWILLTIILGLFGSSVAENIWGRDDKPLPTPIPTDPIALGSISVTWFEVSIVVGALVLMAGIELFRRKTLMGKAVDAVAADPGVAELMGIHSQRAVALAYGLSGATAAFAGILIAPITTVGPTMAAGLILKSFSVAVVAGLESGFGVIVAGVVLGALESLSSIYLGSGWREAPGIVLLIAVLALRPNGLFGKATIRKV
;
A
#
# COMPACT_ATOMS: atom_id res chain seq x y z
N MET A 1 -10.35 -29.37 -1.23
CA MET A 1 -9.14 -29.15 -2.02
C MET A 1 -9.13 -27.77 -2.69
N ILE A 2 -10.04 -27.47 -3.60
CA ILE A 2 -10.14 -26.19 -4.31
C ILE A 2 -10.27 -24.99 -3.36
N ILE A 3 -11.08 -25.09 -2.32
CA ILE A 3 -11.28 -24.02 -1.32
C ILE A 3 -9.96 -23.67 -0.63
N ALA A 4 -9.20 -24.65 -0.17
CA ALA A 4 -7.92 -24.42 0.50
C ALA A 4 -6.90 -23.76 -0.45
N GLN A 5 -6.81 -24.24 -1.71
CA GLN A 5 -5.97 -23.65 -2.74
C GLN A 5 -6.29 -22.17 -2.96
N MET A 6 -7.57 -21.86 -3.21
CA MET A 6 -8.01 -20.50 -3.49
C MET A 6 -7.88 -19.57 -2.28
N SER A 7 -8.06 -20.10 -1.05
CA SER A 7 -7.83 -19.29 0.17
C SER A 7 -6.37 -18.93 0.35
N VAL A 8 -5.43 -19.82 -0.02
CA VAL A 8 -3.99 -19.54 0.04
C VAL A 8 -3.61 -18.48 -0.99
N SER A 9 -4.05 -18.64 -2.24
CA SER A 9 -3.79 -17.65 -3.30
C SER A 9 -4.44 -16.29 -2.97
N GLY A 10 -5.67 -16.31 -2.42
CA GLY A 10 -6.35 -15.11 -1.94
C GLY A 10 -5.61 -14.43 -0.79
N ALA A 11 -5.11 -15.18 0.17
CA ALA A 11 -4.33 -14.66 1.28
C ALA A 11 -3.02 -13.99 0.79
N ALA A 12 -2.36 -14.56 -0.22
CA ALA A 12 -1.17 -13.95 -0.84
C ALA A 12 -1.50 -12.60 -1.48
N MET A 13 -2.60 -12.50 -2.25
CA MET A 13 -3.07 -11.22 -2.79
C MET A 13 -3.48 -10.25 -1.67
N GLY A 14 -4.07 -10.75 -0.61
CA GLY A 14 -4.40 -9.98 0.59
C GLY A 14 -3.17 -9.36 1.26
N MET A 15 -2.02 -10.01 1.21
CA MET A 15 -0.74 -9.44 1.67
C MET A 15 -0.27 -8.28 0.79
N ALA A 16 -0.55 -8.31 -0.51
CA ALA A 16 -0.29 -7.17 -1.38
C ALA A 16 -1.17 -5.96 -1.03
N TYR A 17 -2.47 -6.18 -0.75
CA TYR A 17 -3.35 -5.14 -0.24
C TYR A 17 -2.88 -4.61 1.12
N ALA A 18 -2.41 -5.50 2.01
CA ALA A 18 -1.82 -5.12 3.29
C ALA A 18 -0.61 -4.21 3.12
N LEU A 19 0.26 -4.48 2.16
CA LEU A 19 1.45 -3.67 1.91
C LEU A 19 1.08 -2.25 1.45
N ILE A 20 0.08 -2.12 0.56
CA ILE A 20 -0.44 -0.80 0.13
C ILE A 20 -1.13 -0.10 1.30
N ALA A 21 -1.93 -0.83 2.08
CA ALA A 21 -2.61 -0.33 3.29
C ALA A 21 -1.62 0.15 4.36
N TYR A 22 -0.48 -0.51 4.49
CA TYR A 22 0.60 -0.07 5.37
C TYR A 22 1.16 1.30 4.95
N GLY A 23 1.21 1.58 3.63
CA GLY A 23 1.54 2.90 3.10
C GLY A 23 0.57 3.99 3.60
N PHE A 24 -0.73 3.72 3.68
CA PHE A 24 -1.70 4.65 4.29
C PHE A 24 -1.41 4.89 5.77
N GLN A 25 -1.06 3.85 6.53
CA GLN A 25 -0.71 4.00 7.94
C GLN A 25 0.53 4.86 8.16
N LEU A 26 1.56 4.67 7.32
CA LEU A 26 2.79 5.46 7.40
C LEU A 26 2.51 6.96 7.25
N THR A 27 1.63 7.35 6.32
CA THR A 27 1.28 8.76 6.12
C THR A 27 0.35 9.27 7.20
N TYR A 28 -0.63 8.48 7.63
CA TYR A 28 -1.63 8.89 8.61
C TYR A 28 -1.05 9.15 10.00
N ALA A 29 -0.11 8.33 10.44
CA ALA A 29 0.41 8.40 11.80
C ALA A 29 0.94 9.80 12.16
N PRO A 30 1.89 10.43 11.42
CA PRO A 30 2.45 11.72 11.78
C PRO A 30 1.65 12.93 11.25
N SER A 31 0.78 12.77 10.24
CA SER A 31 0.12 13.91 9.57
C SER A 31 -1.40 13.94 9.74
N ARG A 32 -2.00 12.84 10.21
CA ARG A 32 -3.45 12.61 10.22
C ARG A 32 -4.10 12.79 8.84
N SER A 33 -3.30 12.70 7.78
CA SER A 33 -3.74 12.75 6.38
C SER A 33 -3.45 11.42 5.69
N LEU A 34 -4.27 11.09 4.69
CA LEU A 34 -4.12 9.89 3.87
C LEU A 34 -3.70 10.30 2.46
N ASN A 35 -2.89 9.47 1.81
CA ASN A 35 -2.55 9.67 0.41
C ASN A 35 -3.53 8.87 -0.47
N PHE A 36 -4.60 9.50 -0.93
CA PHE A 36 -5.56 8.84 -1.84
C PHE A 36 -4.97 8.53 -3.23
N GLY A 37 -3.83 9.12 -3.61
CA GLY A 37 -3.04 8.73 -4.79
C GLY A 37 -2.11 7.53 -4.55
N GLN A 38 -2.30 6.74 -3.48
CA GLN A 38 -1.43 5.63 -3.13
C GLN A 38 -1.46 4.50 -4.18
N ALA A 39 -2.64 4.17 -4.70
CA ALA A 39 -2.79 3.13 -5.71
C ALA A 39 -2.23 3.56 -7.07
N GLU A 40 -2.36 4.83 -7.42
CA GLU A 40 -1.74 5.40 -8.61
C GLU A 40 -0.21 5.39 -8.48
N ALA A 41 0.32 5.61 -7.29
CA ALA A 41 1.76 5.46 -7.05
C ALA A 41 2.24 4.01 -7.24
N VAL A 42 1.42 3.01 -6.89
CA VAL A 42 1.68 1.58 -7.19
C VAL A 42 1.76 1.37 -8.70
N MET A 43 0.76 1.82 -9.43
CA MET A 43 0.67 1.68 -10.88
C MET A 43 1.83 2.39 -11.61
N ILE A 44 2.09 3.66 -11.30
CA ILE A 44 3.16 4.44 -11.93
C ILE A 44 4.52 3.79 -11.67
N SER A 45 4.74 3.32 -10.45
CA SER A 45 6.00 2.63 -10.10
C SER A 45 6.13 1.30 -10.84
N ALA A 46 5.04 0.55 -11.07
CA ALA A 46 5.05 -0.66 -11.87
C ALA A 46 5.43 -0.35 -13.35
N PHE A 47 4.94 0.73 -13.93
CA PHE A 47 5.33 1.19 -15.26
C PHE A 47 6.81 1.60 -15.33
N VAL A 48 7.32 2.28 -14.29
CA VAL A 48 8.75 2.61 -14.21
C VAL A 48 9.60 1.34 -14.13
N ALA A 49 9.22 0.37 -13.31
CA ALA A 49 9.89 -0.93 -13.25
C ALA A 49 9.89 -1.63 -14.61
N LEU A 50 8.74 -1.66 -15.30
CA LEU A 50 8.60 -2.23 -16.63
C LEU A 50 9.57 -1.56 -17.63
N SER A 51 9.66 -0.24 -17.59
CA SER A 51 10.57 0.52 -18.46
C SER A 51 12.04 0.22 -18.18
N LEU A 52 12.44 0.19 -16.89
CA LEU A 52 13.82 -0.10 -16.49
C LEU A 52 14.23 -1.52 -16.88
N ILE A 53 13.38 -2.51 -16.66
CA ILE A 53 13.63 -3.89 -17.06
C ILE A 53 13.65 -4.02 -18.60
N GLY A 54 12.80 -3.28 -19.31
CA GLY A 54 12.75 -3.24 -20.77
C GLY A 54 14.01 -2.69 -21.41
N THR A 55 14.81 -1.89 -20.70
CA THR A 55 16.14 -1.44 -21.16
C THR A 55 17.25 -2.49 -20.97
N GLY A 56 16.93 -3.68 -20.48
CA GLY A 56 17.90 -4.74 -20.19
C GLY A 56 18.61 -4.60 -18.84
N MET A 57 18.12 -3.72 -17.95
CA MET A 57 18.70 -3.53 -16.63
C MET A 57 18.51 -4.78 -15.75
N PRO A 58 19.51 -5.17 -14.93
CA PRO A 58 19.36 -6.24 -13.97
C PRO A 58 18.18 -6.01 -13.02
N TYR A 59 17.35 -7.03 -12.81
CA TYR A 59 16.10 -6.93 -12.03
C TYR A 59 16.30 -6.29 -10.64
N GLY A 60 17.36 -6.67 -9.92
CA GLY A 60 17.66 -6.10 -8.59
C GLY A 60 17.93 -4.59 -8.63
N LEU A 61 18.63 -4.11 -9.68
CA LEU A 61 18.90 -2.68 -9.86
C LEU A 61 17.63 -1.93 -10.25
N ALA A 62 16.83 -2.50 -11.16
CA ALA A 62 15.53 -1.95 -11.53
C ALA A 62 14.61 -1.82 -10.30
N LEU A 63 14.60 -2.84 -9.42
CA LEU A 63 13.85 -2.81 -8.17
C LEU A 63 14.32 -1.66 -7.26
N LEU A 64 15.61 -1.50 -7.03
CA LEU A 64 16.16 -0.44 -6.17
C LEU A 64 15.84 0.96 -6.72
N LEU A 65 15.99 1.16 -8.02
CA LEU A 65 15.67 2.44 -8.68
C LEU A 65 14.17 2.73 -8.62
N THR A 66 13.32 1.73 -8.80
CA THR A 66 11.87 1.88 -8.68
C THR A 66 11.46 2.22 -7.24
N LEU A 67 12.07 1.61 -6.23
CA LEU A 67 11.86 1.99 -4.83
C LEU A 67 12.26 3.45 -4.56
N GLY A 68 13.42 3.86 -5.07
CA GLY A 68 13.89 5.25 -5.01
C GLY A 68 12.92 6.22 -5.70
N PHE A 69 12.44 5.86 -6.89
CA PHE A 69 11.42 6.63 -7.62
C PHE A 69 10.11 6.74 -6.81
N GLY A 70 9.61 5.64 -6.26
CA GLY A 70 8.42 5.65 -5.42
C GLY A 70 8.58 6.55 -4.18
N ALA A 71 9.76 6.50 -3.53
CA ALA A 71 10.06 7.40 -2.42
C ALA A 71 10.03 8.88 -2.86
N LEU A 72 10.60 9.21 -4.02
CA LEU A 72 10.55 10.56 -4.59
C LEU A 72 9.12 10.98 -4.95
N LEU A 73 8.32 10.06 -5.49
CA LEU A 73 6.90 10.31 -5.76
C LEU A 73 6.13 10.63 -4.48
N GLY A 74 6.35 9.86 -3.42
CA GLY A 74 5.75 10.13 -2.10
C GLY A 74 6.16 11.51 -1.54
N LEU A 75 7.44 11.87 -1.65
CA LEU A 75 7.94 13.20 -1.29
C LEU A 75 7.30 14.30 -2.13
N ALA A 76 7.08 14.07 -3.42
CA ALA A 76 6.41 15.02 -4.31
C ALA A 76 4.95 15.24 -3.90
N VAL A 77 4.20 14.17 -3.59
CA VAL A 77 2.82 14.25 -3.08
C VAL A 77 2.76 15.04 -1.77
N GLU A 78 3.68 14.79 -0.84
CA GLU A 78 3.77 15.59 0.40
C GLU A 78 4.03 17.06 0.07
N ARG A 79 5.02 17.34 -0.76
CA ARG A 79 5.48 18.71 -1.05
C ARG A 79 4.43 19.56 -1.75
N PHE A 80 3.79 19.00 -2.79
CA PHE A 80 2.88 19.74 -3.67
C PHE A 80 1.41 19.60 -3.28
N GLY A 81 1.05 18.54 -2.56
CA GLY A 81 -0.34 18.31 -2.13
C GLY A 81 -0.52 18.58 -0.63
N VAL A 82 0.01 17.71 0.19
CA VAL A 82 -0.35 17.61 1.60
C VAL A 82 0.19 18.77 2.43
N ARG A 83 1.43 19.18 2.21
CA ARG A 83 2.07 20.28 2.97
C ARG A 83 1.27 21.56 2.87
N LEU A 84 0.79 21.92 1.67
CA LEU A 84 0.00 23.13 1.44
C LEU A 84 -1.32 23.10 2.22
N ALA A 85 -2.01 21.97 2.22
CA ALA A 85 -3.26 21.80 2.94
C ALA A 85 -3.05 21.82 4.46
N LEU A 86 -2.03 21.11 4.98
CA LEU A 86 -1.74 21.08 6.40
C LEU A 86 -1.34 22.45 6.96
N GLN A 87 -0.61 23.25 6.20
CA GLN A 87 -0.27 24.65 6.59
C GLN A 87 -1.51 25.53 6.72
N GLN A 88 -2.52 25.30 5.88
CA GLN A 88 -3.79 26.03 5.91
C GLN A 88 -4.78 25.44 6.94
N LYS A 89 -4.41 24.38 7.67
CA LYS A 89 -5.24 23.66 8.65
C LYS A 89 -6.61 23.25 8.09
N ASN A 90 -6.65 22.88 6.82
CA ASN A 90 -7.85 22.40 6.15
C ASN A 90 -7.70 20.95 5.66
N GLU A 91 -8.82 20.33 5.32
CA GLU A 91 -8.86 18.96 4.81
C GLU A 91 -8.65 18.88 3.28
N GLY A 92 -8.17 19.93 2.64
CA GLY A 92 -7.91 20.01 1.21
C GLY A 92 -6.90 18.97 0.69
N TRP A 93 -6.13 18.35 1.60
CA TRP A 93 -5.23 17.24 1.25
C TRP A 93 -5.96 16.05 0.60
N ILE A 94 -7.26 15.83 0.91
CA ILE A 94 -8.07 14.78 0.29
C ILE A 94 -8.16 15.02 -1.22
N LEU A 95 -8.65 16.19 -1.62
CA LEU A 95 -8.79 16.54 -3.03
C LEU A 95 -7.44 16.63 -3.74
N LEU A 96 -6.43 17.23 -3.09
CA LEU A 96 -5.11 17.40 -3.70
C LEU A 96 -4.44 16.06 -3.98
N THR A 97 -4.52 15.08 -3.07
CA THR A 97 -3.92 13.75 -3.31
C THR A 97 -4.68 12.97 -4.39
N ILE A 98 -6.01 13.10 -4.46
CA ILE A 98 -6.82 12.51 -5.54
C ILE A 98 -6.45 13.14 -6.89
N ILE A 99 -6.39 14.48 -6.96
CA ILE A 99 -6.03 15.19 -8.21
C ILE A 99 -4.62 14.82 -8.67
N LEU A 100 -3.64 14.78 -7.76
CA LEU A 100 -2.28 14.37 -8.08
C LEU A 100 -2.22 12.92 -8.56
N GLY A 101 -3.01 12.02 -7.97
CA GLY A 101 -3.14 10.63 -8.42
C GLY A 101 -3.70 10.57 -9.86
N LEU A 102 -4.85 11.22 -10.12
CA LEU A 102 -5.47 11.25 -11.45
C LEU A 102 -4.56 11.92 -12.50
N PHE A 103 -3.86 12.98 -12.13
CA PHE A 103 -2.86 13.60 -12.99
C PHE A 103 -1.75 12.61 -13.33
N GLY A 104 -1.21 11.90 -12.31
CA GLY A 104 -0.21 10.86 -12.50
C GLY A 104 -0.67 9.74 -13.42
N SER A 105 -1.92 9.27 -13.26
CA SER A 105 -2.54 8.27 -14.14
C SER A 105 -2.63 8.77 -15.59
N SER A 106 -3.06 10.01 -15.80
CA SER A 106 -3.15 10.60 -17.13
C SER A 106 -1.78 10.73 -17.77
N VAL A 107 -0.75 11.11 -17.01
CA VAL A 107 0.64 11.15 -17.49
C VAL A 107 1.12 9.73 -17.86
N ALA A 108 0.82 8.73 -17.03
CA ALA A 108 1.19 7.35 -17.30
C ALA A 108 0.53 6.83 -18.59
N GLU A 109 -0.77 7.07 -18.80
CA GLU A 109 -1.46 6.70 -20.03
C GLU A 109 -0.82 7.34 -21.29
N ASN A 110 -0.39 8.60 -21.20
CA ASN A 110 0.25 9.29 -22.32
C ASN A 110 1.65 8.76 -22.63
N ILE A 111 2.40 8.32 -21.62
CA ILE A 111 3.79 7.84 -21.81
C ILE A 111 3.80 6.36 -22.22
N TRP A 112 3.02 5.50 -21.53
CA TRP A 112 3.08 4.04 -21.69
C TRP A 112 1.94 3.47 -22.51
N GLY A 113 0.90 4.26 -22.81
CA GLY A 113 -0.30 3.81 -23.50
C GLY A 113 -1.34 3.23 -22.53
N ARG A 114 -2.44 2.72 -23.11
CA ARG A 114 -3.58 2.16 -22.37
C ARG A 114 -3.61 0.65 -22.29
N ASP A 115 -2.70 0.00 -22.98
CA ASP A 115 -2.66 -1.46 -23.05
C ASP A 115 -2.00 -2.05 -21.80
N ASP A 116 -2.58 -3.13 -21.31
CA ASP A 116 -2.00 -3.93 -20.24
C ASP A 116 -0.76 -4.66 -20.72
N LYS A 117 0.34 -4.57 -19.96
CA LYS A 117 1.64 -5.13 -20.30
C LYS A 117 2.09 -6.11 -19.22
N PRO A 118 2.60 -7.30 -19.58
CA PRO A 118 3.19 -8.21 -18.61
C PRO A 118 4.52 -7.65 -18.12
N LEU A 119 4.79 -7.74 -16.81
CA LEU A 119 6.10 -7.41 -16.25
C LEU A 119 7.03 -8.63 -16.36
N PRO A 120 8.13 -8.56 -17.13
CA PRO A 120 9.13 -9.61 -17.13
C PRO A 120 9.77 -9.77 -15.74
N THR A 121 9.88 -11.00 -15.25
CA THR A 121 10.40 -11.28 -13.92
C THR A 121 11.28 -12.52 -13.95
N PRO A 122 12.37 -12.57 -13.16
CA PRO A 122 13.21 -13.74 -13.03
C PRO A 122 12.61 -14.82 -12.13
N ILE A 123 11.40 -14.61 -11.57
CA ILE A 123 10.75 -15.54 -10.65
C ILE A 123 10.22 -16.73 -11.45
N PRO A 124 10.53 -17.99 -11.05
CA PRO A 124 10.04 -19.19 -11.73
C PRO A 124 8.51 -19.25 -11.74
N THR A 125 7.95 -19.73 -12.85
CA THR A 125 6.51 -19.91 -13.01
C THR A 125 6.01 -21.26 -12.51
N ASP A 126 6.92 -22.21 -12.28
CA ASP A 126 6.58 -23.57 -11.84
C ASP A 126 5.97 -23.55 -10.43
N PRO A 127 4.84 -24.22 -10.22
CA PRO A 127 4.21 -24.27 -8.91
C PRO A 127 4.97 -25.20 -7.95
N ILE A 128 5.04 -24.79 -6.68
CA ILE A 128 5.54 -25.62 -5.58
C ILE A 128 4.38 -26.49 -5.10
N ALA A 129 4.49 -27.81 -5.29
CA ALA A 129 3.50 -28.76 -4.79
C ALA A 129 3.71 -29.01 -3.28
N LEU A 130 2.78 -28.56 -2.46
CA LEU A 130 2.71 -28.82 -1.02
C LEU A 130 1.57 -29.81 -0.73
N GLY A 131 1.78 -31.06 -1.06
CA GLY A 131 0.75 -32.11 -0.94
C GLY A 131 -0.40 -31.88 -1.92
N SER A 132 -1.56 -31.49 -1.42
CA SER A 132 -2.76 -31.22 -2.22
C SER A 132 -2.95 -29.76 -2.64
N ILE A 133 -2.05 -28.87 -2.22
CA ILE A 133 -2.07 -27.44 -2.51
C ILE A 133 -0.84 -27.11 -3.34
N SER A 134 -1.01 -26.33 -4.40
CA SER A 134 0.09 -25.79 -5.21
C SER A 134 0.22 -24.28 -4.95
N VAL A 135 1.42 -23.82 -4.59
CA VAL A 135 1.72 -22.41 -4.34
C VAL A 135 2.69 -21.94 -5.41
N THR A 136 2.42 -20.81 -6.02
CA THR A 136 3.35 -20.21 -7.01
C THR A 136 4.47 -19.45 -6.31
N TRP A 137 5.64 -19.41 -6.95
CA TRP A 137 6.75 -18.58 -6.45
C TRP A 137 6.38 -17.10 -6.37
N PHE A 138 5.44 -16.64 -7.19
CA PHE A 138 4.91 -15.28 -7.12
C PHE A 138 4.16 -15.04 -5.80
N GLU A 139 3.27 -15.95 -5.40
CA GLU A 139 2.53 -15.84 -4.14
C GLU A 139 3.49 -15.82 -2.95
N VAL A 140 4.51 -16.67 -2.96
CA VAL A 140 5.56 -16.68 -1.94
C VAL A 140 6.31 -15.34 -1.91
N SER A 141 6.67 -14.80 -3.09
CA SER A 141 7.40 -13.53 -3.18
C SER A 141 6.58 -12.36 -2.67
N ILE A 142 5.26 -12.33 -2.89
CA ILE A 142 4.37 -11.30 -2.35
C ILE A 142 4.35 -11.37 -0.82
N VAL A 143 4.11 -12.55 -0.25
CA VAL A 143 4.02 -12.72 1.20
C VAL A 143 5.33 -12.39 1.88
N VAL A 144 6.42 -12.99 1.43
CA VAL A 144 7.76 -12.78 2.01
C VAL A 144 8.22 -11.35 1.78
N GLY A 145 8.08 -10.82 0.58
CA GLY A 145 8.47 -9.46 0.24
C GLY A 145 7.72 -8.43 1.07
N ALA A 146 6.38 -8.56 1.20
CA ALA A 146 5.58 -7.67 2.01
C ALA A 146 6.01 -7.71 3.48
N LEU A 147 6.19 -8.90 4.07
CA LEU A 147 6.63 -9.05 5.45
C LEU A 147 8.04 -8.47 5.67
N VAL A 148 8.97 -8.74 4.77
CA VAL A 148 10.36 -8.23 4.86
C VAL A 148 10.37 -6.71 4.79
N LEU A 149 9.65 -6.10 3.85
CA LEU A 149 9.61 -4.65 3.74
C LEU A 149 8.93 -4.00 4.96
N MET A 150 7.77 -4.51 5.38
CA MET A 150 7.07 -4.00 6.56
C MET A 150 7.91 -4.13 7.82
N ALA A 151 8.56 -5.28 8.03
CA ALA A 151 9.48 -5.50 9.14
C ALA A 151 10.71 -4.57 9.07
N GLY A 152 11.26 -4.35 7.87
CA GLY A 152 12.37 -3.45 7.63
C GLY A 152 12.03 -2.00 7.98
N ILE A 153 10.86 -1.51 7.56
CA ILE A 153 10.38 -0.17 7.90
C ILE A 153 10.10 -0.05 9.40
N GLU A 154 9.49 -1.06 10.02
CA GLU A 154 9.25 -1.05 11.47
C GLU A 154 10.57 -1.06 12.25
N LEU A 155 11.56 -1.82 11.80
CA LEU A 155 12.90 -1.82 12.38
C LEU A 155 13.59 -0.45 12.21
N PHE A 156 13.47 0.17 11.03
CA PHE A 156 13.94 1.52 10.76
C PHE A 156 13.31 2.53 11.74
N ARG A 157 11.97 2.49 11.90
CA ARG A 157 11.24 3.38 12.81
C ARG A 157 11.72 3.22 14.26
N ARG A 158 11.91 1.98 14.73
CA ARG A 158 12.31 1.72 16.13
C ARG A 158 13.79 1.98 16.41
N LYS A 159 14.67 1.74 15.43
CA LYS A 159 16.14 1.73 15.66
C LYS A 159 16.83 3.02 15.23
N THR A 160 16.25 3.83 14.34
CA THR A 160 16.90 5.05 13.84
C THR A 160 16.36 6.31 14.51
N LEU A 161 17.18 7.36 14.55
CA LEU A 161 16.74 8.68 15.05
C LEU A 161 15.64 9.29 14.18
N MET A 162 15.72 9.10 12.86
CA MET A 162 14.70 9.58 11.93
C MET A 162 13.37 8.87 12.14
N GLY A 163 13.39 7.54 12.34
CA GLY A 163 12.18 6.77 12.63
C GLY A 163 11.54 7.19 13.95
N LYS A 164 12.34 7.35 15.01
CA LYS A 164 11.85 7.85 16.31
C LYS A 164 11.29 9.28 16.21
N ALA A 165 11.85 10.13 15.34
CA ALA A 165 11.30 11.46 15.09
C ALA A 165 9.89 11.39 14.45
N VAL A 166 9.65 10.46 13.52
CA VAL A 166 8.31 10.21 12.96
C VAL A 166 7.35 9.77 14.06
N ASP A 167 7.76 8.84 14.93
CA ASP A 167 6.91 8.35 16.02
C ASP A 167 6.62 9.44 17.08
N ALA A 168 7.59 10.31 17.36
CA ALA A 168 7.39 11.47 18.26
C ALA A 168 6.36 12.46 17.69
N VAL A 169 6.47 12.78 16.39
CA VAL A 169 5.50 13.66 15.70
C VAL A 169 4.12 13.00 15.64
N ALA A 170 4.05 11.68 15.45
CA ALA A 170 2.80 10.94 15.45
C ALA A 170 2.11 10.95 16.84
N ALA A 171 2.87 10.99 17.92
CA ALA A 171 2.34 11.06 19.28
C ALA A 171 1.81 12.46 19.60
N ASP A 172 2.60 13.50 19.40
CA ASP A 172 2.21 14.92 19.59
C ASP A 172 3.14 15.83 18.78
N PRO A 173 2.66 16.41 17.67
CA PRO A 173 3.46 17.31 16.84
C PRO A 173 3.96 18.55 17.59
N GLY A 174 3.14 19.12 18.50
CA GLY A 174 3.49 20.32 19.24
C GLY A 174 4.62 20.07 20.24
N VAL A 175 4.53 18.98 21.00
CA VAL A 175 5.59 18.57 21.92
C VAL A 175 6.88 18.21 21.16
N ALA A 176 6.75 17.53 20.02
CA ALA A 176 7.91 17.18 19.19
C ALA A 176 8.65 18.44 18.68
N GLU A 177 7.93 19.48 18.28
CA GLU A 177 8.52 20.75 17.85
C GLU A 177 9.25 21.47 18.99
N LEU A 178 8.70 21.46 20.21
CA LEU A 178 9.38 22.00 21.40
C LEU A 178 10.68 21.26 21.73
N MET A 179 10.78 19.99 21.37
CA MET A 179 12.00 19.18 21.51
C MET A 179 12.96 19.32 20.31
N GLY A 180 12.70 20.25 19.38
CA GLY A 180 13.54 20.53 18.22
C GLY A 180 13.32 19.60 17.02
N ILE A 181 12.27 18.77 17.04
CA ILE A 181 11.93 17.89 15.91
C ILE A 181 11.07 18.65 14.90
N HIS A 182 11.54 18.73 13.65
CA HIS A 182 10.79 19.41 12.59
C HIS A 182 9.67 18.51 12.07
N SER A 183 8.42 18.76 12.45
CA SER A 183 7.23 17.98 12.06
C SER A 183 7.11 17.81 10.55
N GLN A 184 7.38 18.83 9.75
CA GLN A 184 7.33 18.75 8.28
C GLN A 184 8.33 17.73 7.70
N ARG A 185 9.54 17.62 8.27
CA ARG A 185 10.54 16.63 7.80
C ARG A 185 10.13 15.21 8.15
N ALA A 186 9.53 15.02 9.32
CA ALA A 186 9.02 13.72 9.74
C ALA A 186 7.86 13.26 8.84
N VAL A 187 6.93 14.17 8.52
CA VAL A 187 5.83 13.89 7.58
C VAL A 187 6.37 13.57 6.18
N ALA A 188 7.30 14.37 5.66
CA ALA A 188 7.93 14.12 4.37
C ALA A 188 8.60 12.74 4.31
N LEU A 189 9.34 12.34 5.36
CA LEU A 189 9.94 11.02 5.45
C LEU A 189 8.88 9.91 5.43
N ALA A 190 7.79 10.07 6.15
CA ALA A 190 6.69 9.11 6.18
C ALA A 190 6.03 8.94 4.80
N TYR A 191 5.83 10.04 4.06
CA TYR A 191 5.33 10.00 2.68
C TYR A 191 6.35 9.37 1.71
N GLY A 192 7.64 9.62 1.89
CA GLY A 192 8.70 8.94 1.13
C GLY A 192 8.70 7.43 1.37
N LEU A 193 8.61 6.99 2.63
CA LEU A 193 8.49 5.56 2.96
C LEU A 193 7.20 4.95 2.39
N SER A 194 6.07 5.66 2.47
CA SER A 194 4.81 5.23 1.89
C SER A 194 4.91 5.07 0.36
N GLY A 195 5.54 6.01 -0.34
CA GLY A 195 5.80 5.89 -1.78
C GLY A 195 6.71 4.71 -2.13
N ALA A 196 7.71 4.42 -1.30
CA ALA A 196 8.54 3.22 -1.47
C ALA A 196 7.73 1.93 -1.28
N THR A 197 6.82 1.87 -0.29
CA THR A 197 5.92 0.70 -0.14
C THR A 197 4.99 0.52 -1.35
N ALA A 198 4.48 1.62 -1.92
CA ALA A 198 3.68 1.59 -3.14
C ALA A 198 4.49 1.03 -4.33
N ALA A 199 5.71 1.50 -4.51
CA ALA A 199 6.60 1.02 -5.57
C ALA A 199 6.90 -0.47 -5.43
N PHE A 200 7.18 -0.93 -4.22
CA PHE A 200 7.44 -2.34 -3.97
C PHE A 200 6.20 -3.22 -4.21
N ALA A 201 5.03 -2.76 -3.75
CA ALA A 201 3.77 -3.43 -4.01
C ALA A 201 3.51 -3.55 -5.52
N GLY A 202 3.77 -2.49 -6.29
CA GLY A 202 3.63 -2.49 -7.75
C GLY A 202 4.47 -3.57 -8.42
N ILE A 203 5.75 -3.70 -8.03
CA ILE A 203 6.65 -4.73 -8.57
C ILE A 203 6.18 -6.15 -8.20
N LEU A 204 5.69 -6.34 -6.98
CA LEU A 204 5.23 -7.66 -6.51
C LEU A 204 3.93 -8.10 -7.17
N ILE A 205 3.01 -7.17 -7.42
CA ILE A 205 1.68 -7.46 -7.96
C ILE A 205 1.70 -7.58 -9.49
N ALA A 206 2.51 -6.76 -10.17
CA ALA A 206 2.53 -6.64 -11.62
C ALA A 206 2.69 -7.96 -12.40
N PRO A 207 3.49 -8.94 -11.94
CA PRO A 207 3.61 -10.23 -12.62
C PRO A 207 2.31 -11.05 -12.64
N ILE A 208 1.41 -10.82 -11.68
CA ILE A 208 0.13 -11.57 -11.57
C ILE A 208 -1.02 -10.81 -12.23
N THR A 209 -1.02 -9.47 -12.16
CA THR A 209 -2.17 -8.65 -12.59
C THR A 209 -1.95 -7.91 -13.90
N THR A 210 -0.75 -7.96 -14.48
CA THR A 210 -0.29 -7.07 -15.56
C THR A 210 -0.13 -5.60 -15.11
N VAL A 211 0.62 -4.81 -15.87
CA VAL A 211 0.80 -3.37 -15.63
C VAL A 211 -0.08 -2.62 -16.61
N GLY A 212 -1.10 -1.95 -16.10
CA GLY A 212 -2.02 -1.17 -16.91
C GLY A 212 -2.63 0.00 -16.14
N PRO A 213 -3.21 0.99 -16.82
CA PRO A 213 -3.79 2.18 -16.19
C PRO A 213 -4.96 1.87 -15.25
N THR A 214 -5.66 0.77 -15.49
CA THR A 214 -6.81 0.33 -14.68
C THR A 214 -6.40 -0.35 -13.38
N MET A 215 -5.12 -0.73 -13.23
CA MET A 215 -4.60 -1.43 -12.06
C MET A 215 -4.85 -0.65 -10.75
N ALA A 216 -4.69 0.68 -10.77
CA ALA A 216 -4.87 1.52 -9.59
C ALA A 216 -6.31 1.47 -9.04
N ALA A 217 -7.31 1.56 -9.92
CA ALA A 217 -8.72 1.60 -9.52
C ALA A 217 -9.15 0.34 -8.75
N GLY A 218 -8.65 -0.84 -9.15
CA GLY A 218 -8.92 -2.10 -8.44
C GLY A 218 -8.23 -2.20 -7.08
N LEU A 219 -7.11 -1.51 -6.89
CA LEU A 219 -6.29 -1.63 -5.68
C LEU A 219 -6.68 -0.63 -4.59
N ILE A 220 -7.14 0.59 -4.95
CA ILE A 220 -7.40 1.67 -3.98
C ILE A 220 -8.46 1.27 -2.96
N LEU A 221 -9.61 0.80 -3.42
CA LEU A 221 -10.74 0.47 -2.55
C LEU A 221 -10.42 -0.69 -1.61
N LYS A 222 -9.72 -1.72 -2.11
CA LYS A 222 -9.35 -2.93 -1.35
C LYS A 222 -8.32 -2.60 -0.29
N SER A 223 -7.25 -1.90 -0.66
CA SER A 223 -6.19 -1.51 0.28
C SER A 223 -6.67 -0.47 1.31
N PHE A 224 -7.55 0.46 0.91
CA PHE A 224 -8.19 1.38 1.84
C PHE A 224 -9.10 0.64 2.83
N SER A 225 -9.90 -0.32 2.36
CA SER A 225 -10.72 -1.18 3.23
C SER A 225 -9.86 -1.92 4.25
N VAL A 226 -8.73 -2.51 3.82
CA VAL A 226 -7.77 -3.16 4.71
C VAL A 226 -7.23 -2.18 5.76
N ALA A 227 -6.82 -0.96 5.36
CA ALA A 227 -6.27 0.04 6.26
C ALA A 227 -7.27 0.47 7.35
N VAL A 228 -8.53 0.71 6.95
CA VAL A 228 -9.60 1.13 7.87
C VAL A 228 -10.04 -0.02 8.77
N VAL A 229 -10.24 -1.21 8.22
CA VAL A 229 -10.61 -2.42 8.98
C VAL A 229 -9.55 -2.77 10.01
N ALA A 230 -8.28 -2.67 9.64
CA ALA A 230 -7.16 -2.88 10.56
C ALA A 230 -7.14 -1.85 11.71
N GLY A 231 -7.58 -0.64 11.43
CA GLY A 231 -7.29 0.55 12.22
C GLY A 231 -5.98 1.19 11.79
N LEU A 232 -6.05 2.49 11.45
CA LEU A 232 -4.99 3.27 10.79
C LEU A 232 -3.66 3.40 11.58
N GLU A 233 -3.56 2.80 12.76
CA GLU A 233 -2.36 2.85 13.62
C GLU A 233 -1.75 1.46 13.91
N SER A 234 -2.34 0.37 13.38
CA SER A 234 -1.92 -1.00 13.72
C SER A 234 -1.30 -1.74 12.53
N GLY A 235 0.05 -1.76 12.45
CA GLY A 235 0.77 -2.51 11.41
C GLY A 235 0.47 -4.02 11.40
N PHE A 236 0.30 -4.64 12.57
CA PHE A 236 -0.13 -6.04 12.67
C PHE A 236 -1.57 -6.22 12.18
N GLY A 237 -2.45 -5.27 12.52
CA GLY A 237 -3.84 -5.28 12.08
C GLY A 237 -3.97 -5.29 10.55
N VAL A 238 -3.10 -4.56 9.84
CA VAL A 238 -3.10 -4.51 8.37
C VAL A 238 -2.78 -5.88 7.77
N ILE A 239 -1.83 -6.61 8.32
CA ILE A 239 -1.49 -7.96 7.86
C ILE A 239 -2.71 -8.89 8.01
N VAL A 240 -3.31 -8.89 9.20
CA VAL A 240 -4.48 -9.75 9.48
C VAL A 240 -5.67 -9.37 8.59
N ALA A 241 -6.00 -8.09 8.52
CA ALA A 241 -7.12 -7.60 7.71
C ALA A 241 -6.89 -7.88 6.20
N GLY A 242 -5.67 -7.73 5.71
CA GLY A 242 -5.32 -8.03 4.33
C GLY A 242 -5.49 -9.50 3.99
N VAL A 243 -4.93 -10.39 4.79
CA VAL A 243 -5.06 -11.85 4.61
C VAL A 243 -6.53 -12.27 4.64
N VAL A 244 -7.31 -11.77 5.62
CA VAL A 244 -8.73 -12.07 5.74
C VAL A 244 -9.50 -11.56 4.52
N LEU A 245 -9.27 -10.32 4.10
CA LEU A 245 -9.95 -9.78 2.92
C LEU A 245 -9.62 -10.56 1.66
N GLY A 246 -8.34 -10.87 1.40
CA GLY A 246 -7.94 -11.61 0.22
C GLY A 246 -8.52 -13.03 0.18
N ALA A 247 -8.58 -13.71 1.34
CA ALA A 247 -9.24 -15.01 1.45
C ALA A 247 -10.76 -14.91 1.19
N LEU A 248 -11.44 -13.90 1.74
CA LEU A 248 -12.87 -13.66 1.51
C LEU A 248 -13.18 -13.31 0.05
N GLU A 249 -12.34 -12.52 -0.62
CA GLU A 249 -12.49 -12.24 -2.07
C GLU A 249 -12.39 -13.50 -2.91
N SER A 250 -11.43 -14.36 -2.61
CA SER A 250 -11.28 -15.63 -3.31
C SER A 250 -12.47 -16.56 -3.09
N LEU A 251 -12.96 -16.68 -1.86
CA LEU A 251 -14.15 -17.47 -1.53
C LEU A 251 -15.40 -16.91 -2.18
N SER A 252 -15.58 -15.59 -2.15
CA SER A 252 -16.71 -14.93 -2.83
C SER A 252 -16.72 -15.23 -4.33
N SER A 253 -15.55 -15.16 -4.98
CA SER A 253 -15.42 -15.48 -6.40
C SER A 253 -15.81 -16.92 -6.74
N ILE A 254 -15.58 -17.89 -5.84
CA ILE A 254 -15.95 -19.30 -6.03
C ILE A 254 -17.44 -19.50 -5.87
N TYR A 255 -18.03 -19.00 -4.79
CA TYR A 255 -19.40 -19.30 -4.41
C TYR A 255 -20.45 -18.41 -5.08
N LEU A 256 -20.10 -17.14 -5.32
CA LEU A 256 -21.01 -16.13 -5.86
C LEU A 256 -20.68 -15.74 -7.30
N GLY A 257 -19.50 -16.16 -7.79
CA GLY A 257 -19.02 -15.82 -9.13
C GLY A 257 -18.08 -14.61 -9.14
N SER A 258 -17.33 -14.45 -10.23
CA SER A 258 -16.27 -13.44 -10.37
C SER A 258 -16.75 -11.98 -10.21
N GLY A 259 -18.01 -11.68 -10.57
CA GLY A 259 -18.60 -10.36 -10.41
C GLY A 259 -18.78 -9.91 -8.96
N TRP A 260 -18.78 -10.85 -7.99
CA TRP A 260 -18.91 -10.55 -6.57
C TRP A 260 -17.57 -10.48 -5.83
N ARG A 261 -16.45 -10.56 -6.55
CA ARG A 261 -15.11 -10.57 -5.96
C ARG A 261 -14.81 -9.32 -5.11
N GLU A 262 -15.37 -8.17 -5.48
CA GLU A 262 -15.11 -6.90 -4.78
C GLU A 262 -16.06 -6.65 -3.59
N ALA A 263 -17.18 -7.36 -3.52
CA ALA A 263 -18.20 -7.18 -2.50
C ALA A 263 -17.68 -7.38 -1.06
N PRO A 264 -16.85 -8.40 -0.74
CA PRO A 264 -16.35 -8.61 0.61
C PRO A 264 -15.59 -7.40 1.18
N GLY A 265 -14.81 -6.68 0.36
CA GLY A 265 -14.08 -5.48 0.79
C GLY A 265 -15.01 -4.38 1.27
N ILE A 266 -16.08 -4.12 0.51
CA ILE A 266 -17.07 -3.08 0.85
C ILE A 266 -17.89 -3.51 2.06
N VAL A 267 -18.39 -4.75 2.09
CA VAL A 267 -19.19 -5.28 3.20
C VAL A 267 -18.39 -5.24 4.51
N LEU A 268 -17.14 -5.69 4.47
CA LEU A 268 -16.26 -5.72 5.64
C LEU A 268 -15.96 -4.31 6.14
N LEU A 269 -15.72 -3.35 5.21
CA LEU A 269 -15.52 -1.94 5.54
C LEU A 269 -16.74 -1.36 6.27
N ILE A 270 -17.94 -1.53 5.69
CA ILE A 270 -19.19 -1.01 6.28
C ILE A 270 -19.46 -1.67 7.64
N ALA A 271 -19.33 -2.99 7.74
CA ALA A 271 -19.58 -3.72 8.97
C ALA A 271 -18.63 -3.29 10.10
N VAL A 272 -17.34 -3.14 9.79
CA VAL A 272 -16.36 -2.70 10.79
C VAL A 272 -16.59 -1.27 11.21
N LEU A 273 -16.82 -0.34 10.28
CA LEU A 273 -17.09 1.06 10.63
C LEU A 273 -18.37 1.22 11.47
N ALA A 274 -19.42 0.40 11.20
CA ALA A 274 -20.64 0.42 11.97
C ALA A 274 -20.47 -0.13 13.40
N LEU A 275 -19.63 -1.15 13.58
CA LEU A 275 -19.44 -1.83 14.87
C LEU A 275 -18.27 -1.26 15.67
N ARG A 276 -17.18 -0.87 15.01
CA ARG A 276 -15.94 -0.36 15.60
C ARG A 276 -15.32 0.73 14.71
N PRO A 277 -15.70 2.00 14.88
CA PRO A 277 -15.27 3.10 14.00
C PRO A 277 -13.76 3.35 14.00
N ASN A 278 -13.03 2.87 15.02
CA ASN A 278 -11.56 2.95 15.09
C ASN A 278 -10.85 1.75 14.42
N GLY A 279 -11.58 0.86 13.77
CA GLY A 279 -11.06 -0.40 13.24
C GLY A 279 -10.93 -1.50 14.30
N LEU A 280 -10.61 -2.72 13.85
CA LEU A 280 -10.55 -3.90 14.75
C LEU A 280 -9.39 -3.82 15.74
N PHE A 281 -8.25 -3.26 15.34
CA PHE A 281 -7.02 -3.16 16.13
C PHE A 281 -6.66 -1.70 16.47
N GLY A 282 -7.55 -0.73 16.18
CA GLY A 282 -7.35 0.67 16.50
C GLY A 282 -7.46 0.93 18.00
N LYS A 283 -6.67 1.88 18.49
CA LYS A 283 -6.75 2.33 19.88
C LYS A 283 -7.96 3.26 20.05
N ALA A 284 -8.72 3.06 21.11
CA ALA A 284 -9.79 3.99 21.46
C ALA A 284 -9.16 5.37 21.81
N THR A 285 -9.50 6.39 21.05
CA THR A 285 -9.15 7.78 21.40
C THR A 285 -9.95 8.20 22.62
N ILE A 286 -9.31 8.23 23.79
CA ILE A 286 -9.90 8.84 24.97
C ILE A 286 -9.90 10.34 24.71
N ARG A 287 -11.05 10.91 24.33
CA ARG A 287 -11.24 12.36 24.36
C ARG A 287 -11.09 12.80 25.83
N LYS A 288 -9.96 13.40 26.16
CA LYS A 288 -9.87 14.18 27.38
C LYS A 288 -10.81 15.39 27.18
N VAL A 289 -11.89 15.38 27.92
CA VAL A 289 -12.83 16.50 28.08
C VAL A 289 -12.12 17.60 28.85
#